data_53ccd16bf0f0061374fffac15de90065
#
_entry.id   53ccd16bf0f0061374fffac15de90065
#
_cell.length_a   1.000
_cell.length_b   1.000
_cell.length_c   1.000
_cell.angle_alpha   90.00
_cell.angle_beta   90.00
_cell.angle_gamma   90.00
#
_symmetry.space_group_name_H-M   'P 1'
#
loop_
_entity.id
_entity.type
_entity.pdbx_description
1 polymer ?
#
loop_
_entity_poly.entity_id
_entity_poly.type
_entity_poly.pdbx_seq_one_letter_code
_entity_poly.pdbx_strand_id
1 'polypeptide(L)'
;LNVPFGDITTSLNYSYSNNIWQSDRDHLLAFTLNVPFSHWMRTDSQSAFRNSNASYSMSNDLEGGMTNLSGVYGTLLPDNNLNYSVQVGNTHGGNTSSGTSGYSSLNYRGAYGNTNVGYSRSGDSSQIYYGMSGGIIAHADGITFGQPLGDTMVLVKAPGADNVKIENQTGIHTDWRGYAILPFATEYRENRVALNANSLADN
;
A
#
# COMPACT_ATOMS: atom_id res chain seq x y z
N LEU A 1 -9.30 0.58 -24.37
CA LEU A 1 -9.23 2.04 -24.61
C LEU A 1 -8.90 2.73 -23.29
N ASN A 2 -7.83 3.49 -23.24
CA ASN A 2 -7.45 4.32 -22.10
C ASN A 2 -7.61 5.79 -22.49
N VAL A 3 -8.35 6.55 -21.69
CA VAL A 3 -8.58 7.98 -21.93
C VAL A 3 -8.17 8.75 -20.65
N PRO A 4 -7.06 9.45 -20.66
CA PRO A 4 -6.67 10.32 -19.55
C PRO A 4 -7.41 11.67 -19.64
N PHE A 5 -7.97 12.11 -18.52
CA PHE A 5 -8.51 13.44 -18.33
C PHE A 5 -7.71 14.16 -17.22
N GLY A 6 -6.62 14.81 -17.59
CA GLY A 6 -5.68 15.35 -16.59
C GLY A 6 -5.11 14.22 -15.73
N ASP A 7 -5.28 14.32 -14.40
CA ASP A 7 -4.83 13.31 -13.44
C ASP A 7 -5.82 12.13 -13.27
N ILE A 8 -6.99 12.21 -13.89
CA ILE A 8 -8.01 11.15 -13.85
C ILE A 8 -7.67 10.12 -14.92
N THR A 9 -7.62 8.86 -14.52
CA THR A 9 -7.41 7.76 -15.46
C THR A 9 -8.67 6.93 -15.63
N THR A 10 -9.07 6.71 -16.89
CA THR A 10 -10.19 5.86 -17.23
C THR A 10 -9.75 4.78 -18.20
N SER A 11 -10.28 3.58 -18.05
CA SER A 11 -10.08 2.51 -19.02
C SER A 11 -11.37 1.77 -19.31
N LEU A 12 -11.54 1.38 -20.57
CA LEU A 12 -12.60 0.51 -21.04
C LEU A 12 -11.96 -0.67 -21.76
N ASN A 13 -12.21 -1.87 -21.28
CA ASN A 13 -11.68 -3.11 -21.81
C ASN A 13 -12.86 -4.02 -22.20
N TYR A 14 -12.77 -4.62 -23.37
CA TYR A 14 -13.65 -5.69 -23.80
C TYR A 14 -12.78 -6.92 -24.07
N SER A 15 -13.13 -8.04 -23.49
CA SER A 15 -12.50 -9.32 -23.74
C SER A 15 -13.52 -10.34 -24.21
N TYR A 16 -13.10 -11.15 -25.16
CA TYR A 16 -13.85 -12.28 -25.67
C TYR A 16 -13.00 -13.55 -25.51
N SER A 17 -13.55 -14.54 -24.84
CA SER A 17 -12.94 -15.85 -24.69
C SER A 17 -13.89 -16.92 -25.27
N ASN A 18 -13.36 -17.81 -26.06
CA ASN A 18 -14.10 -18.93 -26.61
C ASN A 18 -13.43 -20.23 -26.17
N ASN A 19 -14.06 -20.96 -25.29
CA ASN A 19 -13.59 -22.27 -24.86
C ASN A 19 -14.16 -23.37 -25.76
N ILE A 20 -13.33 -23.85 -26.70
CA ILE A 20 -13.71 -24.86 -27.71
C ILE A 20 -14.17 -26.17 -27.06
N TRP A 21 -13.74 -26.44 -25.82
CA TRP A 21 -14.04 -27.69 -25.10
C TRP A 21 -15.34 -27.65 -24.30
N GLN A 22 -15.87 -26.46 -23.97
CA GLN A 22 -17.08 -26.29 -23.16
C GLN A 22 -18.24 -25.62 -23.90
N SER A 23 -18.10 -25.26 -25.18
CA SER A 23 -19.10 -24.53 -25.98
C SER A 23 -19.58 -23.21 -25.34
N ASP A 24 -18.75 -22.66 -24.45
CA ASP A 24 -19.06 -21.48 -23.66
C ASP A 24 -18.31 -20.25 -24.23
N ARG A 25 -19.03 -19.17 -24.43
CA ARG A 25 -18.54 -17.93 -25.00
C ARG A 25 -18.61 -16.84 -23.95
N ASP A 26 -17.49 -16.52 -23.34
CA ASP A 26 -17.42 -15.46 -22.33
C ASP A 26 -17.18 -14.10 -23.00
N HIS A 27 -18.04 -13.17 -22.75
CA HIS A 27 -17.94 -11.77 -23.13
C HIS A 27 -17.84 -10.93 -21.87
N LEU A 28 -16.73 -10.25 -21.65
CA LEU A 28 -16.52 -9.40 -20.49
C LEU A 28 -16.29 -7.95 -20.93
N LEU A 29 -17.12 -7.05 -20.44
CA LEU A 29 -16.92 -5.62 -20.53
C LEU A 29 -16.48 -5.08 -19.18
N ALA A 30 -15.29 -4.47 -19.11
CA ALA A 30 -14.76 -3.89 -17.88
C ALA A 30 -14.48 -2.40 -18.06
N PHE A 31 -14.97 -1.61 -17.11
CA PHE A 31 -14.72 -0.18 -17.00
C PHE A 31 -13.99 0.10 -15.68
N THR A 32 -12.96 0.95 -15.73
CA THR A 32 -12.29 1.43 -14.51
C THR A 32 -12.13 2.93 -14.53
N LEU A 33 -12.27 3.55 -13.36
CA LEU A 33 -12.08 4.97 -13.13
C LEU A 33 -11.20 5.12 -11.88
N ASN A 34 -10.16 5.94 -11.99
CA ASN A 34 -9.30 6.27 -10.85
C ASN A 34 -9.12 7.80 -10.79
N VAL A 35 -9.42 8.37 -9.63
CA VAL A 35 -9.42 9.82 -9.40
C VAL A 35 -8.55 10.14 -8.19
N PRO A 36 -7.41 10.85 -8.37
CA PRO A 36 -6.62 11.36 -7.26
C PRO A 36 -7.40 12.41 -6.45
N PHE A 37 -7.26 12.38 -5.13
CA PHE A 37 -7.89 13.39 -4.27
C PHE A 37 -7.34 14.79 -4.51
N SER A 38 -6.10 14.91 -4.99
CA SER A 38 -5.50 16.17 -5.42
C SER A 38 -6.31 16.91 -6.49
N HIS A 39 -7.14 16.19 -7.25
CA HIS A 39 -8.00 16.79 -8.26
C HIS A 39 -9.18 17.57 -7.66
N TRP A 40 -9.72 17.13 -6.52
CA TRP A 40 -10.90 17.73 -5.89
C TRP A 40 -10.56 18.63 -4.70
N MET A 41 -9.47 18.34 -4.02
CA MET A 41 -9.01 19.13 -2.90
C MET A 41 -7.80 19.94 -3.32
N ARG A 42 -7.83 21.26 -3.12
CA ARG A 42 -6.59 22.06 -3.05
C ARG A 42 -5.82 21.55 -1.83
N THR A 43 -5.07 20.50 -2.03
CA THR A 43 -4.27 19.92 -0.98
C THR A 43 -3.04 20.79 -0.79
N ASP A 44 -3.01 21.55 0.28
CA ASP A 44 -1.75 22.07 0.81
C ASP A 44 -0.76 20.92 0.96
N SER A 45 0.51 21.21 0.83
CA SER A 45 1.61 20.23 0.94
C SER A 45 1.59 19.41 2.24
N GLN A 46 0.78 19.81 3.22
CA GLN A 46 0.58 19.16 4.53
C GLN A 46 -0.69 18.30 4.63
N SER A 47 -1.51 18.21 3.59
CA SER A 47 -2.71 17.38 3.68
C SER A 47 -2.37 15.90 3.79
N ALA A 48 -2.92 15.22 4.81
CA ALA A 48 -2.76 13.79 5.02
C ALA A 48 -3.26 12.94 3.84
N PHE A 49 -4.22 13.43 3.07
CA PHE A 49 -4.83 12.72 1.94
C PHE A 49 -4.23 13.07 0.57
N ARG A 50 -3.10 13.79 0.53
CA ARG A 50 -2.45 14.19 -0.74
C ARG A 50 -2.18 13.01 -1.67
N ASN A 51 -1.77 11.88 -1.10
CA ASN A 51 -1.43 10.67 -1.84
C ASN A 51 -2.56 9.63 -1.80
N SER A 52 -3.80 10.10 -1.88
CA SER A 52 -4.99 9.25 -1.85
C SER A 52 -5.74 9.29 -3.17
N ASN A 53 -6.36 8.18 -3.50
CA ASN A 53 -7.11 7.99 -4.73
C ASN A 53 -8.47 7.34 -4.44
N ALA A 54 -9.49 7.77 -5.17
CA ALA A 54 -10.75 7.04 -5.28
C ALA A 54 -10.73 6.19 -6.54
N SER A 55 -11.19 4.95 -6.44
CA SER A 55 -11.30 4.03 -7.56
C SER A 55 -12.72 3.50 -7.69
N TYR A 56 -13.15 3.34 -8.93
CA TYR A 56 -14.36 2.63 -9.26
C TYR A 56 -14.05 1.65 -10.40
N SER A 57 -14.51 0.43 -10.29
CA SER A 57 -14.46 -0.55 -11.36
C SER A 57 -15.78 -1.25 -11.50
N MET A 58 -16.17 -1.50 -12.74
CA MET A 58 -17.34 -2.26 -13.13
C MET A 58 -16.91 -3.33 -14.12
N SER A 59 -17.33 -4.55 -13.89
CA SER A 59 -17.23 -5.63 -14.89
C SER A 59 -18.60 -6.21 -15.13
N ASN A 60 -18.95 -6.36 -16.40
CA ASN A 60 -20.21 -6.95 -16.83
C ASN A 60 -19.86 -8.16 -17.71
N ASP A 61 -20.24 -9.31 -17.25
CA ASP A 61 -20.39 -10.51 -18.02
C ASP A 61 -21.69 -10.35 -18.81
N LEU A 62 -21.60 -10.22 -20.12
CA LEU A 62 -22.77 -9.98 -21.00
C LEU A 62 -23.80 -11.13 -20.95
N GLU A 63 -23.53 -12.18 -20.19
CA GLU A 63 -24.47 -13.28 -19.88
C GLU A 63 -25.32 -13.02 -18.60
N GLY A 64 -25.23 -11.83 -18.02
CA GLY A 64 -26.09 -11.34 -16.96
C GLY A 64 -25.45 -11.11 -15.61
N GLY A 65 -24.13 -11.35 -15.46
CA GLY A 65 -23.37 -11.05 -14.26
C GLY A 65 -22.77 -9.63 -14.27
N MET A 66 -22.93 -8.88 -13.19
CA MET A 66 -22.35 -7.55 -13.03
C MET A 66 -21.68 -7.43 -11.67
N THR A 67 -20.44 -7.00 -11.66
CA THR A 67 -19.68 -6.70 -10.44
C THR A 67 -19.23 -5.26 -10.44
N ASN A 68 -19.53 -4.55 -9.36
CA ASN A 68 -19.08 -3.18 -9.10
C ASN A 68 -18.16 -3.19 -7.88
N LEU A 69 -17.06 -2.48 -7.98
CA LEU A 69 -16.12 -2.28 -6.88
C LEU A 69 -15.79 -0.80 -6.76
N SER A 70 -16.01 -0.24 -5.59
CA SER A 70 -15.67 1.15 -5.26
C SER A 70 -14.72 1.17 -4.09
N GLY A 71 -13.74 2.05 -4.12
CA GLY A 71 -12.78 2.12 -3.03
C GLY A 71 -12.00 3.41 -2.96
N VAL A 72 -11.33 3.55 -1.84
CA VAL A 72 -10.38 4.63 -1.56
C VAL A 72 -9.10 4.00 -1.02
N TYR A 73 -7.97 4.42 -1.53
CA TYR A 73 -6.67 3.94 -1.09
C TYR A 73 -5.63 5.04 -1.17
N GLY A 74 -4.59 4.92 -0.39
CA GLY A 74 -3.52 5.89 -0.39
C GLY A 74 -2.51 5.68 0.71
N THR A 75 -1.69 6.71 0.90
CA THR A 75 -0.68 6.76 1.95
C THR A 75 -0.94 7.95 2.85
N LEU A 76 -0.78 7.72 4.15
CA LEU A 76 -0.88 8.72 5.20
C LEU A 76 0.48 8.90 5.87
N LEU A 77 0.59 9.91 6.72
CA LEU A 77 1.78 10.34 7.46
C LEU A 77 2.87 10.96 6.57
N PRO A 78 3.72 11.82 7.12
CA PRO A 78 4.74 12.57 6.37
C PRO A 78 5.70 11.67 5.58
N ASP A 79 6.00 10.48 6.11
CA ASP A 79 6.92 9.52 5.49
C ASP A 79 6.24 8.56 4.52
N ASN A 80 4.94 8.72 4.25
CA ASN A 80 4.13 7.79 3.46
C ASN A 80 4.23 6.34 3.98
N ASN A 81 4.42 6.17 5.26
CA ASN A 81 4.69 4.89 5.91
C ASN A 81 3.44 4.20 6.46
N LEU A 82 2.26 4.81 6.32
CA LEU A 82 0.97 4.21 6.61
C LEU A 82 0.14 4.13 5.32
N ASN A 83 -0.01 2.91 4.79
CA ASN A 83 -0.88 2.66 3.65
C ASN A 83 -2.26 2.22 4.13
N TYR A 84 -3.30 2.73 3.50
CA TYR A 84 -4.67 2.31 3.77
C TYR A 84 -5.41 1.97 2.48
N SER A 85 -6.38 1.08 2.60
CA SER A 85 -7.32 0.73 1.53
C SER A 85 -8.69 0.40 2.14
N VAL A 86 -9.73 0.95 1.55
CA VAL A 86 -11.12 0.60 1.88
C VAL A 86 -11.86 0.39 0.58
N GLN A 87 -12.50 -0.77 0.43
CA GLN A 87 -13.22 -1.16 -0.77
C GLN A 87 -14.58 -1.76 -0.42
N VAL A 88 -15.57 -1.47 -1.24
CA VAL A 88 -16.91 -2.09 -1.19
C VAL A 88 -17.25 -2.62 -2.58
N GLY A 89 -17.62 -3.88 -2.62
CA GLY A 89 -18.01 -4.59 -3.83
C GLY A 89 -19.48 -5.00 -3.78
N ASN A 90 -20.10 -5.03 -4.96
CA ASN A 90 -21.45 -5.54 -5.14
C ASN A 90 -21.51 -6.37 -6.41
N THR A 91 -22.00 -7.59 -6.31
CA THR A 91 -22.17 -8.53 -7.45
C THR A 91 -23.63 -8.86 -7.60
N HIS A 92 -24.15 -8.78 -8.83
CA HIS A 92 -25.51 -9.11 -9.19
C HIS A 92 -25.56 -9.96 -10.45
N GLY A 93 -26.45 -10.92 -10.48
CA GLY A 93 -26.78 -11.72 -11.66
C GLY A 93 -25.70 -12.73 -12.06
N GLY A 94 -25.89 -13.39 -13.20
CA GLY A 94 -25.04 -14.46 -13.71
C GLY A 94 -25.12 -15.74 -12.87
N ASN A 95 -24.13 -16.61 -13.03
CA ASN A 95 -23.96 -17.85 -12.26
C ASN A 95 -23.40 -17.62 -10.84
N THR A 96 -23.13 -16.38 -10.46
CA THR A 96 -22.58 -16.00 -9.16
C THR A 96 -23.69 -15.55 -8.23
N SER A 97 -23.64 -15.96 -6.97
CA SER A 97 -24.58 -15.48 -5.95
C SER A 97 -24.47 -13.98 -5.80
N SER A 98 -25.59 -13.27 -5.92
CA SER A 98 -25.65 -11.83 -5.66
C SER A 98 -25.23 -11.55 -4.22
N GLY A 99 -24.38 -10.57 -4.03
CA GLY A 99 -23.88 -10.26 -2.68
C GLY A 99 -23.06 -8.98 -2.62
N THR A 100 -22.91 -8.48 -1.40
CA THR A 100 -22.07 -7.34 -1.07
C THR A 100 -20.81 -7.84 -0.37
N SER A 101 -19.67 -7.29 -0.76
CA SER A 101 -18.38 -7.52 -0.13
C SER A 101 -17.76 -6.22 0.34
N GLY A 102 -16.96 -6.29 1.40
CA GLY A 102 -16.22 -5.15 1.93
C GLY A 102 -14.82 -5.59 2.32
N TYR A 103 -13.85 -4.71 2.10
CA TYR A 103 -12.46 -4.92 2.47
C TYR A 103 -11.87 -3.63 3.02
N SER A 104 -11.14 -3.72 4.11
CA SER A 104 -10.34 -2.61 4.61
C SER A 104 -8.98 -3.10 5.12
N SER A 105 -7.94 -2.33 4.90
CA SER A 105 -6.61 -2.64 5.39
C SER A 105 -5.83 -1.39 5.79
N LEU A 106 -4.97 -1.56 6.78
CA LEU A 106 -3.95 -0.62 7.21
C LEU A 106 -2.61 -1.34 7.28
N ASN A 107 -1.58 -0.78 6.65
CA ASN A 107 -0.23 -1.32 6.66
C ASN A 107 0.72 -0.20 7.09
N TYR A 108 1.32 -0.36 8.24
CA TYR A 108 2.28 0.58 8.81
C TYR A 108 3.70 0.04 8.74
N ARG A 109 4.62 0.87 8.24
CA ARG A 109 6.06 0.60 8.25
C ARG A 109 6.74 1.54 9.23
N GLY A 110 7.15 1.00 10.37
CA GLY A 110 7.81 1.76 11.43
C GLY A 110 9.29 1.49 11.53
N ALA A 111 9.99 2.30 12.33
CA ALA A 111 11.41 2.13 12.59
C ALA A 111 11.74 0.79 13.27
N TYR A 112 10.83 0.26 14.07
CA TYR A 112 11.01 -0.96 14.85
C TYR A 112 10.35 -2.20 14.25
N GLY A 113 9.71 -2.07 13.09
CA GLY A 113 9.03 -3.16 12.40
C GLY A 113 7.83 -2.70 11.61
N ASN A 114 7.16 -3.65 10.94
CA ASN A 114 5.97 -3.45 10.15
C ASN A 114 4.77 -4.06 10.86
N THR A 115 3.61 -3.42 10.74
CA THR A 115 2.35 -3.90 11.27
C THR A 115 1.28 -3.82 10.19
N ASN A 116 0.47 -4.84 10.07
CA ASN A 116 -0.69 -4.84 9.19
C ASN A 116 -1.93 -5.30 9.94
N VAL A 117 -3.06 -4.68 9.62
CA VAL A 117 -4.38 -5.08 10.09
C VAL A 117 -5.37 -4.93 8.94
N GLY A 118 -6.31 -5.82 8.87
CA GLY A 118 -7.37 -5.72 7.88
C GLY A 118 -8.63 -6.48 8.28
N TYR A 119 -9.70 -6.10 7.61
CA TYR A 119 -11.02 -6.68 7.76
C TYR A 119 -11.59 -6.95 6.37
N SER A 120 -12.17 -8.11 6.20
CA SER A 120 -12.93 -8.45 5.00
C SER A 120 -14.28 -9.02 5.37
N ARG A 121 -15.28 -8.72 4.56
CA ARG A 121 -16.62 -9.29 4.64
C ARG A 121 -17.11 -9.69 3.26
N SER A 122 -17.70 -10.87 3.16
CA SER A 122 -18.34 -11.35 1.94
C SER A 122 -19.60 -12.13 2.32
N GLY A 123 -20.77 -11.61 1.95
CA GLY A 123 -22.03 -12.14 2.41
C GLY A 123 -22.14 -12.19 3.94
N ASP A 124 -22.37 -13.37 4.49
CA ASP A 124 -22.48 -13.60 5.95
C ASP A 124 -21.14 -13.89 6.63
N SER A 125 -20.07 -14.05 5.87
CA SER A 125 -18.74 -14.34 6.39
C SER A 125 -17.94 -13.07 6.60
N SER A 126 -17.27 -12.97 7.74
CA SER A 126 -16.33 -11.87 8.03
C SER A 126 -15.03 -12.41 8.61
N GLN A 127 -13.94 -11.75 8.29
CA GLN A 127 -12.61 -12.13 8.73
C GLN A 127 -11.81 -10.89 9.12
N ILE A 128 -11.13 -10.96 10.25
CA ILE A 128 -10.11 -10.00 10.66
C ILE A 128 -8.75 -10.70 10.54
N TYR A 129 -7.78 -10.02 9.98
CA TYR A 129 -6.40 -10.46 9.97
C TYR A 129 -5.50 -9.36 10.51
N TYR A 130 -4.44 -9.75 11.17
CA TYR A 130 -3.41 -8.85 11.65
C TYR A 130 -2.06 -9.56 11.64
N GLY A 131 -1.01 -8.79 11.52
CA GLY A 131 0.35 -9.30 11.52
C GLY A 131 1.34 -8.25 11.96
N MET A 132 2.44 -8.73 12.51
CA MET A 132 3.62 -7.93 12.82
C MET A 132 4.85 -8.65 12.29
N SER A 133 5.79 -7.89 11.74
CA SER A 133 7.07 -8.42 11.27
C SER A 133 8.17 -7.42 11.54
N GLY A 134 9.36 -7.91 11.85
CA GLY A 134 10.51 -7.06 12.13
C GLY A 134 11.80 -7.86 12.18
N GLY A 135 12.90 -7.15 12.36
CA GLY A 135 14.21 -7.70 12.52
C GLY A 135 14.86 -7.24 13.82
N ILE A 136 15.80 -8.02 14.30
CA ILE A 136 16.54 -7.73 15.52
C ILE A 136 18.02 -7.97 15.22
N ILE A 137 18.86 -6.97 15.54
CA ILE A 137 20.32 -7.11 15.48
C ILE A 137 20.89 -6.92 16.87
N ALA A 138 21.64 -7.93 17.36
CA ALA A 138 22.46 -7.84 18.54
C ALA A 138 23.87 -7.39 18.16
N HIS A 139 24.39 -6.39 18.84
CA HIS A 139 25.70 -5.80 18.59
C HIS A 139 26.38 -5.39 19.91
N ALA A 140 27.62 -4.90 19.85
CA ALA A 140 28.42 -4.59 21.04
C ALA A 140 27.74 -3.60 22.01
N ASP A 141 26.91 -2.68 21.51
CA ASP A 141 26.23 -1.66 22.30
C ASP A 141 24.77 -2.04 22.65
N GLY A 142 24.37 -3.29 22.42
CA GLY A 142 23.03 -3.82 22.77
C GLY A 142 22.23 -4.41 21.61
N ILE A 143 20.93 -4.17 21.63
CA ILE A 143 19.98 -4.72 20.65
C ILE A 143 19.28 -3.55 19.92
N THR A 144 19.19 -3.64 18.61
CA THR A 144 18.42 -2.70 17.78
C THR A 144 17.32 -3.46 17.02
N PHE A 145 16.12 -2.91 17.05
CA PHE A 145 14.97 -3.41 16.31
C PHE A 145 14.87 -2.69 14.96
N GLY A 146 14.29 -3.35 13.97
CA GLY A 146 14.11 -2.79 12.65
C GLY A 146 12.99 -3.46 11.85
N GLN A 147 12.82 -3.02 10.63
CA GLN A 147 11.96 -3.68 9.64
C GLN A 147 12.48 -5.09 9.34
N PRO A 148 11.68 -5.97 8.71
CA PRO A 148 12.14 -7.31 8.33
C PRO A 148 13.45 -7.27 7.56
N LEU A 149 14.42 -8.06 7.99
CA LEU A 149 15.78 -8.06 7.44
C LEU A 149 15.84 -8.86 6.13
N GLY A 150 16.58 -8.35 5.15
CA GLY A 150 16.98 -9.08 3.97
C GLY A 150 18.30 -9.84 4.18
N ASP A 151 18.81 -10.42 3.10
CA ASP A 151 20.07 -11.20 3.12
C ASP A 151 21.28 -10.31 3.46
N THR A 152 21.25 -9.06 3.00
CA THR A 152 22.29 -8.07 3.27
C THR A 152 21.69 -6.86 3.97
N MET A 153 22.15 -6.57 5.18
CA MET A 153 21.65 -5.48 6.02
C MET A 153 22.79 -4.61 6.53
N VAL A 154 22.47 -3.37 6.90
CA VAL A 154 23.44 -2.43 7.46
C VAL A 154 22.93 -1.92 8.81
N LEU A 155 23.75 -2.03 9.84
CA LEU A 155 23.54 -1.35 11.11
C LEU A 155 24.20 0.04 11.04
N VAL A 156 23.41 1.08 11.11
CA VAL A 156 23.85 2.48 11.15
C VAL A 156 24.08 2.87 12.61
N LYS A 157 25.21 3.53 12.88
CA LYS A 157 25.54 4.11 14.19
C LYS A 157 25.81 5.61 14.04
N ALA A 158 24.93 6.42 14.57
CA ALA A 158 25.02 7.89 14.55
C ALA A 158 24.76 8.44 15.97
N PRO A 159 25.76 8.41 16.85
CA PRO A 159 25.60 8.85 18.24
C PRO A 159 25.13 10.32 18.29
N GLY A 160 24.13 10.61 19.13
CA GLY A 160 23.53 11.94 19.24
C GLY A 160 22.43 12.26 18.21
N ALA A 161 22.19 11.38 17.23
CA ALA A 161 21.09 11.51 16.29
C ALA A 161 19.89 10.68 16.76
N ASP A 162 19.08 11.20 17.67
CA ASP A 162 17.86 10.56 18.17
C ASP A 162 16.70 10.84 17.24
N ASN A 163 15.95 9.80 16.86
CA ASN A 163 14.77 9.85 15.99
C ASN A 163 15.00 10.56 14.64
N VAL A 164 16.22 10.48 14.12
CA VAL A 164 16.59 11.12 12.85
C VAL A 164 16.26 10.19 11.69
N LYS A 165 15.55 10.72 10.69
CA LYS A 165 15.15 9.99 9.50
C LYS A 165 16.35 9.62 8.63
N ILE A 166 16.38 8.39 8.15
CA ILE A 166 17.31 7.96 7.10
C ILE A 166 16.76 8.37 5.74
N GLU A 167 17.56 9.09 4.96
CA GLU A 167 17.17 9.52 3.61
C GLU A 167 16.88 8.32 2.69
N ASN A 168 15.91 8.49 1.80
CA ASN A 168 15.48 7.48 0.83
C ASN A 168 14.99 6.15 1.44
N GLN A 169 14.63 6.16 2.72
CA GLN A 169 14.08 5.03 3.43
C GLN A 169 12.70 5.38 4.00
N THR A 170 11.73 4.49 3.82
CA THR A 170 10.36 4.71 4.32
C THR A 170 10.23 4.25 5.76
N GLY A 171 9.93 5.18 6.67
CA GLY A 171 9.65 4.88 8.08
C GLY A 171 10.87 4.44 8.89
N ILE A 172 12.11 4.56 8.37
CA ILE A 172 13.32 4.20 9.09
C ILE A 172 13.91 5.46 9.73
N HIS A 173 13.98 5.42 11.07
CA HIS A 173 14.58 6.46 11.91
C HIS A 173 15.57 5.80 12.87
N THR A 174 16.53 6.58 13.32
CA THR A 174 17.42 6.17 14.41
C THR A 174 16.64 6.00 15.72
N ASP A 175 17.07 5.04 16.54
CA ASP A 175 16.56 4.89 17.90
C ASP A 175 17.14 6.00 18.83
N TRP A 176 16.71 6.00 20.09
CA TRP A 176 17.18 6.94 21.11
C TRP A 176 18.70 6.90 21.38
N ARG A 177 19.40 5.86 20.89
CA ARG A 177 20.85 5.71 20.97
C ARG A 177 21.56 6.12 19.68
N GLY A 178 20.81 6.49 18.63
CA GLY A 178 21.31 6.79 17.31
C GLY A 178 21.56 5.57 16.43
N TYR A 179 20.92 4.43 16.70
CA TYR A 179 21.01 3.24 15.86
C TYR A 179 19.82 3.09 14.95
N ALA A 180 20.06 2.65 13.73
CA ALA A 180 19.04 2.26 12.77
C ALA A 180 19.48 1.03 11.98
N ILE A 181 18.53 0.24 11.51
CA ILE A 181 18.78 -0.89 10.64
C ILE A 181 18.25 -0.56 9.25
N LEU A 182 19.13 -0.64 8.26
CA LEU A 182 18.75 -0.69 6.84
C LEU A 182 18.57 -2.16 6.45
N PRO A 183 17.33 -2.59 6.16
CA PRO A 183 17.03 -4.00 5.95
C PRO A 183 17.61 -4.58 4.67
N PHE A 184 17.96 -3.71 3.71
CA PHE A 184 18.49 -4.11 2.41
C PHE A 184 19.66 -3.22 2.03
N ALA A 185 20.77 -3.85 1.67
CA ALA A 185 21.92 -3.20 1.07
C ALA A 185 22.28 -3.89 -0.25
N THR A 186 22.82 -3.15 -1.19
CA THR A 186 23.24 -3.71 -2.47
C THR A 186 24.63 -4.32 -2.29
N GLU A 187 24.75 -5.61 -2.61
CA GLU A 187 26.03 -6.30 -2.56
C GLU A 187 26.99 -5.78 -3.64
N TYR A 188 28.28 -5.82 -3.34
CA TYR A 188 29.37 -5.42 -4.25
C TYR A 188 29.27 -4.01 -4.83
N ARG A 189 28.55 -3.10 -4.14
CA ARG A 189 28.43 -1.70 -4.51
C ARG A 189 28.55 -0.81 -3.27
N GLU A 190 28.93 0.43 -3.49
CA GLU A 190 28.87 1.46 -2.46
C GLU A 190 27.42 1.76 -2.09
N ASN A 191 27.08 1.62 -0.82
CA ASN A 191 25.79 1.97 -0.27
C ASN A 191 25.91 3.29 0.48
N ARG A 192 25.29 4.34 -0.06
CA ARG A 192 25.25 5.65 0.60
C ARG A 192 24.14 5.69 1.62
N VAL A 193 24.49 5.94 2.87
CA VAL A 193 23.55 6.19 3.96
C VAL A 193 23.67 7.65 4.36
N ALA A 194 22.57 8.39 4.30
CA ALA A 194 22.50 9.79 4.69
C ALA A 194 21.38 9.98 5.73
N LEU A 195 21.66 10.80 6.71
CA LEU A 195 20.70 11.27 7.71
C LEU A 195 20.05 12.56 7.20
N ASN A 196 18.73 12.69 7.38
CA ASN A 196 18.04 13.92 7.02
C ASN A 196 18.33 15.01 8.06
N ALA A 197 19.14 15.99 7.68
CA ALA A 197 19.54 17.08 8.55
C ALA A 197 18.32 17.89 9.08
N ASN A 198 17.22 17.98 8.33
CA ASN A 198 16.03 18.69 8.77
C ASN A 198 15.26 17.98 9.90
N SER A 199 15.59 16.73 10.17
CA SER A 199 15.01 15.97 11.29
C SER A 199 15.92 15.96 12.53
N LEU A 200 17.10 16.55 12.46
CA LEU A 200 17.92 16.82 13.65
C LEU A 200 17.23 17.93 14.45
N ALA A 201 16.86 17.64 15.69
CA ALA A 201 16.41 18.69 16.59
C ALA A 201 17.58 19.67 16.83
N ASP A 202 17.32 20.95 16.66
CA ASP A 202 18.25 22.00 17.11
C ASP A 202 18.38 21.89 18.64
N ASN A 203 19.49 21.36 19.10
CA ASN A 203 19.93 21.44 20.50
C ASN A 203 20.89 22.59 20.68
#